data_8cb786783a87dce82419c32936f4f95e
#
_entry.id   8cb786783a87dce82419c32936f4f95e
#
_cell.length_a   1.000
_cell.length_b   1.000
_cell.length_c   1.000
_cell.angle_alpha   90.00
_cell.angle_beta   90.00
_cell.angle_gamma   90.00
#
_symmetry.space_group_name_H-M   'P 1'
#
loop_
_entity.id
_entity.type
_entity.pdbx_description
1 polymer ?
#
loop_
_entity_poly.entity_id
_entity_poly.type
_entity_poly.pdbx_seq_one_letter_code
_entity_poly.pdbx_strand_id
1 'polypeptide(L)'
;MIQEQFKCPIWGQYGHSEASVFAIRYPNSEEYYCHPLYGFTEVIGTDGKHVEEGGIGEVVVTGFNYTALPFIRYRTGDLAEYGGKKNGFVVLRKLMGRSSDYIITKTKEKLYLVGFIFGGHLKAFDCIESWQFTQEEPGILSVKIVPTASYSKEIETELYTFFKNNNLILKIEYVDSIPKTQRGKQKFLIQKL
;
A
#
# COMPACT_ATOMS: atom_id res chain seq x y z
N MET A 1 8.94 -3.09 -18.37
CA MET A 1 9.84 -4.26 -18.11
C MET A 1 9.14 -5.62 -18.30
N ILE A 2 8.21 -6.10 -17.43
CA ILE A 2 7.54 -7.41 -17.66
C ILE A 2 6.69 -7.40 -18.93
N GLN A 3 5.84 -6.39 -19.12
CA GLN A 3 4.97 -6.27 -20.30
C GLN A 3 5.77 -6.18 -21.61
N GLU A 4 6.88 -5.48 -21.60
CA GLU A 4 7.78 -5.34 -22.76
C GLU A 4 8.50 -6.66 -23.06
N GLN A 5 8.99 -7.34 -22.01
CA GLN A 5 9.71 -8.60 -22.13
C GLN A 5 8.82 -9.73 -22.66
N PHE A 6 7.62 -9.85 -22.13
CA PHE A 6 6.70 -10.93 -22.48
C PHE A 6 5.67 -10.55 -23.56
N LYS A 7 5.66 -9.29 -24.00
CA LYS A 7 4.73 -8.76 -25.02
C LYS A 7 3.27 -9.10 -24.76
N CYS A 8 2.87 -9.09 -23.49
CA CYS A 8 1.52 -9.43 -23.07
C CYS A 8 0.96 -8.36 -22.12
N PRO A 9 -0.37 -8.15 -22.08
CA PRO A 9 -0.98 -7.23 -21.15
C PRO A 9 -0.82 -7.76 -19.71
N ILE A 10 -0.61 -6.84 -18.76
CA ILE A 10 -0.51 -7.17 -17.33
C ILE A 10 -1.84 -6.84 -16.67
N TRP A 11 -2.41 -7.85 -15.99
CA TRP A 11 -3.59 -7.73 -15.14
C TRP A 11 -3.14 -7.66 -13.70
N GLY A 12 -3.76 -6.78 -12.91
CA GLY A 12 -3.55 -6.74 -11.47
C GLY A 12 -4.64 -7.52 -10.75
N GLN A 13 -4.31 -8.04 -9.58
CA GLN A 13 -5.27 -8.69 -8.68
C GLN A 13 -5.13 -8.10 -7.28
N TYR A 14 -6.26 -7.83 -6.63
CA TYR A 14 -6.36 -7.57 -5.20
C TYR A 14 -7.22 -8.64 -4.55
N GLY A 15 -6.75 -9.18 -3.45
CA GLY A 15 -7.41 -10.19 -2.66
C GLY A 15 -6.51 -10.64 -1.50
N HIS A 16 -7.04 -11.50 -0.64
CA HIS A 16 -6.30 -12.02 0.52
C HIS A 16 -6.68 -13.47 0.82
N SER A 17 -5.94 -14.10 1.74
CA SER A 17 -6.08 -15.53 2.06
C SER A 17 -7.44 -15.90 2.65
N GLU A 18 -8.14 -14.96 3.25
CA GLU A 18 -9.50 -15.09 3.79
C GLU A 18 -10.55 -15.26 2.70
N ALA A 19 -10.18 -15.14 1.42
CA ALA A 19 -11.01 -15.33 0.24
C ALA A 19 -12.39 -14.64 0.32
N SER A 20 -12.44 -13.43 0.90
CA SER A 20 -13.67 -12.65 1.07
C SER A 20 -13.76 -11.45 0.13
N VAL A 21 -12.67 -11.10 -0.57
CA VAL A 21 -12.65 -10.15 -1.68
C VAL A 21 -11.78 -10.67 -2.83
N PHE A 22 -12.22 -10.41 -4.04
CA PHE A 22 -11.46 -10.61 -5.26
C PHE A 22 -11.73 -9.44 -6.19
N ALA A 23 -10.69 -8.69 -6.55
CA ALA A 23 -10.81 -7.58 -7.47
C ALA A 23 -9.74 -7.64 -8.56
N ILE A 24 -10.12 -7.23 -9.76
CA ILE A 24 -9.27 -7.27 -10.95
C ILE A 24 -8.99 -5.83 -11.40
N ARG A 25 -7.73 -5.57 -11.72
CA ARG A 25 -7.27 -4.37 -12.40
C ARG A 25 -6.95 -4.72 -13.84
N TYR A 26 -7.64 -4.07 -14.77
CA TYR A 26 -7.42 -4.25 -16.20
C TYR A 26 -6.09 -3.62 -16.65
N PRO A 27 -5.52 -4.08 -17.77
CA PRO A 27 -4.35 -3.44 -18.35
C PRO A 27 -4.60 -1.95 -18.60
N ASN A 28 -3.58 -1.13 -18.30
CA ASN A 28 -3.64 0.34 -18.46
C ASN A 28 -4.70 1.05 -17.57
N SER A 29 -5.19 0.39 -16.54
CA SER A 29 -6.06 0.98 -15.52
C SER A 29 -5.37 0.97 -14.16
N GLU A 30 -5.65 1.95 -13.31
CA GLU A 30 -5.28 1.95 -11.89
C GLU A 30 -6.42 1.41 -11.00
N GLU A 31 -7.63 1.31 -11.54
CA GLU A 31 -8.82 0.92 -10.81
C GLU A 31 -8.96 -0.60 -10.66
N TYR A 32 -9.34 -1.04 -9.47
CA TYR A 32 -9.68 -2.42 -9.14
C TYR A 32 -11.19 -2.60 -9.07
N TYR A 33 -11.71 -3.58 -9.78
CA TYR A 33 -13.13 -3.93 -9.88
C TYR A 33 -13.41 -5.13 -9.00
N CYS A 34 -14.09 -4.94 -7.85
CA CYS A 34 -14.43 -6.00 -6.91
C CYS A 34 -15.54 -6.87 -7.47
N HIS A 35 -15.29 -8.18 -7.54
CA HIS A 35 -16.20 -9.15 -8.15
C HIS A 35 -17.45 -9.38 -7.27
N PRO A 36 -18.67 -9.03 -7.71
CA PRO A 36 -19.85 -8.99 -6.86
C PRO A 36 -20.37 -10.38 -6.43
N LEU A 37 -20.00 -11.45 -7.15
CA LEU A 37 -20.34 -12.83 -6.78
C LEU A 37 -19.31 -13.48 -5.86
N TYR A 38 -18.17 -12.83 -5.61
CA TYR A 38 -17.14 -13.32 -4.70
C TYR A 38 -17.36 -12.85 -3.27
N GLY A 39 -17.88 -11.67 -3.11
CA GLY A 39 -18.16 -11.05 -1.81
C GLY A 39 -18.76 -9.65 -1.97
N PHE A 40 -19.33 -9.16 -0.89
CA PHE A 40 -19.81 -7.79 -0.80
C PHE A 40 -18.71 -6.89 -0.22
N THR A 41 -18.35 -5.85 -0.96
CA THR A 41 -17.26 -4.94 -0.60
C THR A 41 -17.81 -3.56 -0.24
N GLU A 42 -17.37 -3.05 0.90
CA GLU A 42 -17.67 -1.71 1.41
C GLU A 42 -16.34 -0.93 1.58
N VAL A 43 -16.38 0.39 1.49
CA VAL A 43 -15.26 1.27 1.87
C VAL A 43 -15.76 2.15 3.01
N ILE A 44 -15.26 1.92 4.23
CA ILE A 44 -15.80 2.50 5.46
C ILE A 44 -14.86 3.58 5.99
N GLY A 45 -15.38 4.77 6.17
CA GLY A 45 -14.67 5.92 6.74
C GLY A 45 -14.42 5.78 8.25
N THR A 46 -13.73 6.76 8.80
CA THR A 46 -13.42 6.83 10.25
C THR A 46 -14.66 7.05 11.12
N ASP A 47 -15.74 7.54 10.54
CA ASP A 47 -17.05 7.70 11.18
C ASP A 47 -17.88 6.40 11.21
N GLY A 48 -17.36 5.31 10.66
CA GLY A 48 -18.01 4.01 10.56
C GLY A 48 -19.06 3.89 9.46
N LYS A 49 -19.21 4.89 8.60
CA LYS A 49 -20.14 4.90 7.46
C LYS A 49 -19.41 4.60 6.16
N HIS A 50 -20.18 4.13 5.17
CA HIS A 50 -19.67 4.00 3.81
C HIS A 50 -19.31 5.38 3.25
N VAL A 51 -18.13 5.51 2.66
CA VAL A 51 -17.68 6.80 2.09
C VAL A 51 -18.37 7.08 0.75
N GLU A 52 -18.49 8.36 0.42
CA GLU A 52 -18.90 8.80 -0.92
C GLU A 52 -17.79 8.57 -1.94
N GLU A 53 -18.13 8.61 -3.24
CA GLU A 53 -17.16 8.47 -4.33
C GLU A 53 -16.03 9.51 -4.20
N GLY A 54 -14.78 9.05 -4.32
CA GLY A 54 -13.56 9.82 -4.05
C GLY A 54 -13.13 9.81 -2.58
N GLY A 55 -13.98 9.33 -1.66
CA GLY A 55 -13.64 9.21 -0.25
C GLY A 55 -12.67 8.06 0.01
N ILE A 56 -11.84 8.21 1.05
CA ILE A 56 -10.89 7.20 1.51
C ILE A 56 -11.45 6.50 2.75
N GLY A 57 -11.38 5.18 2.75
CA GLY A 57 -11.80 4.38 3.90
C GLY A 57 -11.15 3.00 3.91
N GLU A 58 -11.44 2.26 4.98
CA GLU A 58 -11.01 0.88 5.12
C GLU A 58 -11.89 -0.04 4.26
N VAL A 59 -11.25 -0.96 3.55
CA VAL A 59 -11.95 -2.01 2.80
C VAL A 59 -12.53 -3.00 3.80
N VAL A 60 -13.86 -3.09 3.83
CA VAL A 60 -14.63 -4.01 4.68
C VAL A 60 -15.40 -4.97 3.78
N VAL A 61 -15.33 -6.26 4.06
CA VAL A 61 -15.82 -7.28 3.13
C VAL A 61 -16.67 -8.35 3.80
N THR A 62 -17.68 -8.82 3.08
CA THR A 62 -18.46 -10.01 3.44
C THR A 62 -18.26 -11.06 2.36
N GLY A 63 -17.53 -12.12 2.68
CA GLY A 63 -17.19 -13.18 1.74
C GLY A 63 -18.32 -14.20 1.57
N PHE A 64 -18.48 -14.73 0.37
CA PHE A 64 -19.52 -15.74 0.05
C PHE A 64 -18.97 -17.17 -0.06
N ASN A 65 -17.63 -17.32 -0.06
CA ASN A 65 -16.99 -18.60 -0.37
C ASN A 65 -16.75 -19.50 0.85
N TYR A 66 -16.55 -18.92 2.05
CA TYR A 66 -16.27 -19.68 3.26
C TYR A 66 -17.51 -19.78 4.15
N THR A 67 -18.25 -20.89 4.03
CA THR A 67 -19.46 -21.15 4.83
C THR A 67 -19.14 -21.66 6.24
N ALA A 68 -18.02 -22.39 6.42
CA ALA A 68 -17.61 -22.91 7.71
C ALA A 68 -17.07 -21.83 8.66
N LEU A 69 -16.46 -20.77 8.13
CA LEU A 69 -15.99 -19.58 8.85
C LEU A 69 -16.38 -18.34 8.04
N PRO A 70 -17.63 -17.88 8.12
CA PRO A 70 -18.08 -16.76 7.30
C PRO A 70 -17.46 -15.46 7.78
N PHE A 71 -16.80 -14.76 6.88
CA PHE A 71 -16.30 -13.40 7.09
C PHE A 71 -17.42 -12.40 6.78
N ILE A 72 -18.08 -11.92 7.82
CA ILE A 72 -19.18 -10.93 7.70
C ILE A 72 -18.68 -9.59 8.16
N ARG A 73 -18.69 -8.57 7.27
CA ARG A 73 -18.15 -7.23 7.50
C ARG A 73 -16.74 -7.26 8.12
N TYR A 74 -15.90 -8.14 7.57
CA TYR A 74 -14.52 -8.31 7.99
C TYR A 74 -13.70 -7.08 7.58
N ARG A 75 -13.04 -6.48 8.56
CA ARG A 75 -12.13 -5.34 8.36
C ARG A 75 -10.79 -5.87 7.88
N THR A 76 -10.45 -5.60 6.62
CA THR A 76 -9.20 -6.13 6.02
C THR A 76 -7.95 -5.45 6.54
N GLY A 77 -8.09 -4.24 7.08
CA GLY A 77 -6.98 -3.36 7.43
C GLY A 77 -6.38 -2.64 6.22
N ASP A 78 -6.88 -2.87 5.02
CA ASP A 78 -6.42 -2.18 3.81
C ASP A 78 -7.24 -0.92 3.58
N LEU A 79 -6.59 0.15 3.14
CA LEU A 79 -7.23 1.42 2.78
C LEU A 79 -7.34 1.53 1.27
N ALA A 80 -8.47 2.07 0.84
CA ALA A 80 -8.71 2.37 -0.58
C ALA A 80 -9.46 3.69 -0.76
N GLU A 81 -9.28 4.30 -1.92
CA GLU A 81 -10.16 5.35 -2.43
C GLU A 81 -11.35 4.69 -3.15
N TYR A 82 -12.56 5.04 -2.74
CA TYR A 82 -13.78 4.52 -3.34
C TYR A 82 -14.05 5.17 -4.69
N GLY A 83 -14.14 4.38 -5.74
CA GLY A 83 -14.38 4.81 -7.13
C GLY A 83 -15.84 4.68 -7.59
N GLY A 84 -16.78 4.54 -6.64
CA GLY A 84 -18.20 4.34 -6.96
C GLY A 84 -18.53 2.89 -7.35
N LYS A 85 -19.65 2.73 -8.05
CA LYS A 85 -20.08 1.46 -8.65
C LYS A 85 -20.14 1.60 -10.16
N LYS A 86 -19.51 0.67 -10.88
CA LYS A 86 -19.54 0.62 -12.35
C LYS A 86 -20.01 -0.77 -12.79
N ASN A 87 -21.12 -0.85 -13.53
CA ASN A 87 -21.71 -2.09 -14.02
C ASN A 87 -21.90 -3.18 -12.94
N GLY A 88 -22.30 -2.77 -11.73
CA GLY A 88 -22.51 -3.67 -10.60
C GLY A 88 -21.25 -4.00 -9.78
N PHE A 89 -20.07 -3.62 -10.24
CA PHE A 89 -18.82 -3.77 -9.50
C PHE A 89 -18.58 -2.58 -8.57
N VAL A 90 -18.20 -2.83 -7.34
CA VAL A 90 -17.57 -1.83 -6.49
C VAL A 90 -16.17 -1.56 -7.03
N VAL A 91 -15.83 -0.28 -7.19
CA VAL A 91 -14.54 0.13 -7.73
C VAL A 91 -13.67 0.70 -6.60
N LEU A 92 -12.46 0.19 -6.49
CA LEU A 92 -11.40 0.77 -5.67
C LEU A 92 -10.47 1.51 -6.62
N ARG A 93 -10.51 2.85 -6.59
CA ARG A 93 -9.74 3.70 -7.52
C ARG A 93 -8.25 3.60 -7.23
N LYS A 94 -7.88 3.53 -5.95
CA LYS A 94 -6.50 3.41 -5.51
C LYS A 94 -6.44 2.57 -4.23
N LEU A 95 -5.52 1.61 -4.19
CA LEU A 95 -5.16 0.91 -2.95
C LEU A 95 -4.02 1.69 -2.28
N MET A 96 -4.17 2.02 -1.01
CA MET A 96 -3.25 2.89 -0.27
C MET A 96 -2.36 2.13 0.72
N GLY A 97 -2.52 0.81 0.80
CA GLY A 97 -1.82 -0.04 1.77
C GLY A 97 -2.59 -0.21 3.08
N ARG A 98 -1.88 -0.66 4.11
CA ARG A 98 -2.48 -0.98 5.41
C ARG A 98 -2.78 0.28 6.23
N SER A 99 -3.91 0.28 6.90
CA SER A 99 -4.31 1.35 7.84
C SER A 99 -3.36 1.48 9.04
N SER A 100 -2.63 0.41 9.37
CA SER A 100 -1.59 0.40 10.41
C SER A 100 -0.26 0.98 9.94
N ASP A 101 0.00 1.01 8.64
CA ASP A 101 1.31 1.36 8.08
C ASP A 101 1.34 2.86 7.71
N TYR A 102 1.21 3.71 8.70
CA TYR A 102 1.29 5.17 8.55
C TYR A 102 2.49 5.73 9.31
N ILE A 103 2.96 6.87 8.87
CA ILE A 103 3.97 7.70 9.53
C ILE A 103 3.37 9.05 9.92
N ILE A 104 3.96 9.69 10.92
CA ILE A 104 3.54 11.00 11.38
C ILE A 104 4.56 12.04 10.91
N THR A 105 4.10 13.09 10.23
CA THR A 105 4.93 14.21 9.79
C THR A 105 5.27 15.15 10.96
N LYS A 106 6.15 16.15 10.72
CA LYS A 106 6.41 17.24 11.66
C LYS A 106 5.16 18.07 11.97
N THR A 107 4.23 18.14 11.03
CA THR A 107 2.93 18.85 11.17
C THR A 107 1.87 17.98 11.85
N LYS A 108 2.24 16.79 12.34
CA LYS A 108 1.37 15.78 12.97
C LYS A 108 0.30 15.19 12.04
N GLU A 109 0.50 15.29 10.74
CA GLU A 109 -0.34 14.64 9.74
C GLU A 109 0.03 13.17 9.59
N LYS A 110 -0.97 12.32 9.36
CA LYS A 110 -0.78 10.91 9.03
C LYS A 110 -0.55 10.75 7.54
N LEU A 111 0.55 10.10 7.16
CA LEU A 111 0.81 9.66 5.80
C LEU A 111 0.87 8.13 5.77
N TYR A 112 0.03 7.50 4.96
CA TYR A 112 0.08 6.05 4.76
C TYR A 112 1.28 5.68 3.90
N LEU A 113 2.26 5.05 4.52
CA LEU A 113 3.61 4.91 4.00
C LEU A 113 3.65 4.25 2.61
N VAL A 114 2.90 3.16 2.42
CA VAL A 114 2.87 2.44 1.14
C VAL A 114 2.35 3.35 0.02
N GLY A 115 1.19 3.98 0.21
CA GLY A 115 0.62 4.90 -0.77
C GLY A 115 1.48 6.13 -1.03
N PHE A 116 2.15 6.64 0.01
CA PHE A 116 3.06 7.77 -0.06
C PHE A 116 4.30 7.47 -0.89
N ILE A 117 4.97 6.35 -0.59
CA ILE A 117 6.20 5.94 -1.28
C ILE A 117 5.92 5.56 -2.74
N PHE A 118 4.95 4.67 -2.99
CA PHE A 118 4.63 4.23 -4.36
C PHE A 118 3.99 5.34 -5.20
N GLY A 119 3.25 6.27 -4.58
CA GLY A 119 2.71 7.46 -5.26
C GLY A 119 3.78 8.49 -5.63
N GLY A 120 4.97 8.42 -5.05
CA GLY A 120 6.08 9.31 -5.33
C GLY A 120 6.84 9.02 -6.63
N HIS A 121 6.58 7.89 -7.28
CA HIS A 121 7.26 7.46 -8.52
C HIS A 121 8.81 7.60 -8.46
N LEU A 122 9.40 7.24 -7.31
CA LEU A 122 10.83 7.39 -7.06
C LEU A 122 11.66 6.43 -7.91
N LYS A 123 12.73 6.91 -8.51
CA LYS A 123 13.74 6.08 -9.21
C LYS A 123 14.43 5.09 -8.28
N ALA A 124 14.40 5.37 -6.98
CA ALA A 124 14.93 4.51 -5.93
C ALA A 124 14.37 3.08 -5.96
N PHE A 125 13.15 2.86 -6.49
CA PHE A 125 12.57 1.51 -6.64
C PHE A 125 13.39 0.57 -7.52
N ASP A 126 14.08 1.10 -8.53
CA ASP A 126 14.91 0.32 -9.43
C ASP A 126 16.35 0.13 -8.89
N CYS A 127 16.71 0.86 -7.83
CA CYS A 127 18.08 0.95 -7.31
C CYS A 127 18.22 0.42 -5.87
N ILE A 128 17.12 0.00 -5.23
CA ILE A 128 17.11 -0.54 -3.86
C ILE A 128 16.45 -1.91 -3.90
N GLU A 129 17.19 -2.94 -3.47
CA GLU A 129 16.68 -4.31 -3.40
C GLU A 129 15.62 -4.47 -2.31
N SER A 130 15.89 -3.93 -1.14
CA SER A 130 14.93 -3.92 -0.03
C SER A 130 15.14 -2.73 0.91
N TRP A 131 14.07 -2.32 1.56
CA TRP A 131 14.05 -1.25 2.54
C TRP A 131 13.10 -1.53 3.68
N GLN A 132 13.44 -0.97 4.86
CA GLN A 132 12.63 -1.03 6.06
C GLN A 132 12.65 0.32 6.76
N PHE A 133 11.48 0.88 6.95
CA PHE A 133 11.32 2.16 7.63
C PHE A 133 11.10 1.95 9.13
N THR A 134 11.63 2.87 9.93
CA THR A 134 11.40 2.93 11.38
C THR A 134 11.08 4.36 11.76
N GLN A 135 10.00 4.54 12.53
CA GLN A 135 9.67 5.84 13.09
C GLN A 135 9.56 5.73 14.62
N GLU A 136 10.40 6.51 15.32
CA GLU A 136 10.43 6.62 16.79
C GLU A 136 9.95 8.00 17.27
N GLU A 137 10.00 9.01 16.38
CA GLU A 137 9.57 10.37 16.64
C GLU A 137 8.79 10.95 15.45
N PRO A 138 7.74 11.77 15.67
CA PRO A 138 7.06 12.46 14.60
C PRO A 138 8.01 13.31 13.76
N GLY A 139 7.90 13.22 12.44
CA GLY A 139 8.71 13.98 11.50
C GLY A 139 10.13 13.45 11.26
N ILE A 140 10.56 12.41 11.97
CA ILE A 140 11.86 11.76 11.75
C ILE A 140 11.62 10.32 11.31
N LEU A 141 12.18 9.94 10.19
CA LEU A 141 12.05 8.60 9.62
C LEU A 141 13.43 8.01 9.33
N SER A 142 13.75 6.90 9.94
CA SER A 142 14.95 6.13 9.62
C SER A 142 14.60 5.05 8.59
N VAL A 143 15.46 4.86 7.59
CA VAL A 143 15.30 3.79 6.59
C VAL A 143 16.57 2.97 6.49
N LYS A 144 16.44 1.66 6.67
CA LYS A 144 17.46 0.68 6.30
C LYS A 144 17.27 0.33 4.84
N ILE A 145 18.33 0.40 4.06
CA ILE A 145 18.31 0.04 2.64
C ILE A 145 19.39 -0.98 2.31
N VAL A 146 19.04 -1.93 1.45
CA VAL A 146 19.99 -2.80 0.75
C VAL A 146 20.13 -2.25 -0.66
N PRO A 147 21.21 -1.50 -0.97
CA PRO A 147 21.37 -0.89 -2.27
C PRO A 147 21.76 -1.91 -3.32
N THR A 148 21.35 -1.72 -4.57
CA THR A 148 21.87 -2.45 -5.74
C THR A 148 23.11 -1.74 -6.29
N ALA A 149 23.77 -2.35 -7.27
CA ALA A 149 24.92 -1.74 -7.96
C ALA A 149 24.56 -0.43 -8.70
N SER A 150 23.29 -0.21 -8.99
CA SER A 150 22.78 1.01 -9.66
C SER A 150 22.43 2.14 -8.69
N TYR A 151 22.56 1.93 -7.39
CA TYR A 151 22.31 2.98 -6.39
C TYR A 151 23.40 4.05 -6.46
N SER A 152 22.98 5.32 -6.53
CA SER A 152 23.91 6.44 -6.70
C SER A 152 23.59 7.60 -5.76
N LYS A 153 24.50 8.58 -5.73
CA LYS A 153 24.33 9.81 -4.95
C LYS A 153 23.12 10.63 -5.40
N GLU A 154 22.77 10.56 -6.67
CA GLU A 154 21.59 11.21 -7.25
C GLU A 154 20.30 10.60 -6.70
N ILE A 155 20.25 9.28 -6.58
CA ILE A 155 19.12 8.55 -5.99
C ILE A 155 18.98 8.91 -4.50
N GLU A 156 20.09 8.96 -3.77
CA GLU A 156 20.08 9.39 -2.36
C GLU A 156 19.55 10.81 -2.21
N THR A 157 19.97 11.75 -3.08
CA THR A 157 19.52 13.13 -3.09
C THR A 157 18.03 13.25 -3.42
N GLU A 158 17.53 12.44 -4.36
CA GLU A 158 16.10 12.33 -4.68
C GLU A 158 15.30 11.93 -3.43
N LEU A 159 15.74 10.90 -2.71
CA LEU A 159 15.09 10.43 -1.48
C LEU A 159 15.05 11.55 -0.42
N TYR A 160 16.18 12.16 -0.10
CA TYR A 160 16.22 13.27 0.88
C TYR A 160 15.29 14.41 0.50
N THR A 161 15.26 14.78 -0.78
CA THR A 161 14.42 15.86 -1.29
C THR A 161 12.95 15.51 -1.19
N PHE A 162 12.57 14.30 -1.59
CA PHE A 162 11.18 13.80 -1.53
C PHE A 162 10.64 13.83 -0.10
N PHE A 163 11.36 13.27 0.86
CA PHE A 163 10.92 13.24 2.26
C PHE A 163 10.89 14.63 2.88
N LYS A 164 11.89 15.47 2.61
CA LYS A 164 11.95 16.86 3.10
C LYS A 164 10.75 17.67 2.62
N ASN A 165 10.37 17.56 1.35
CA ASN A 165 9.23 18.26 0.76
C ASN A 165 7.89 17.84 1.40
N ASN A 166 7.85 16.70 2.07
CA ASN A 166 6.69 16.16 2.79
C ASN A 166 6.82 16.26 4.32
N ASN A 167 7.57 17.24 4.81
CA ASN A 167 7.75 17.52 6.25
C ASN A 167 8.34 16.35 7.06
N LEU A 168 9.25 15.60 6.44
CA LEU A 168 9.95 14.48 7.04
C LEU A 168 11.46 14.67 6.94
N ILE A 169 12.17 14.31 8.00
CA ILE A 169 13.63 14.15 7.99
C ILE A 169 13.93 12.67 7.78
N LEU A 170 14.63 12.35 6.71
CA LEU A 170 15.06 10.98 6.41
C LEU A 170 16.47 10.74 6.97
N LYS A 171 16.68 9.60 7.62
CA LYS A 171 17.98 9.07 8.00
C LYS A 171 18.18 7.74 7.28
N ILE A 172 19.22 7.62 6.45
CA ILE A 172 19.52 6.41 5.68
C ILE A 172 20.62 5.62 6.39
N GLU A 173 20.38 4.32 6.55
CA GLU A 173 21.35 3.33 7.05
C GLU A 173 21.51 2.26 5.96
N TYR A 174 22.75 2.02 5.55
CA TYR A 174 23.08 0.97 4.57
C TYR A 174 23.31 -0.35 5.30
N VAL A 175 22.66 -1.40 4.84
CA VAL A 175 22.76 -2.74 5.43
C VAL A 175 22.91 -3.79 4.32
N ASP A 176 23.51 -4.93 4.65
CA ASP A 176 23.68 -6.06 3.72
C ASP A 176 22.38 -6.87 3.58
N SER A 177 21.52 -6.86 4.61
CA SER A 177 20.25 -7.57 4.60
C SER A 177 19.26 -6.98 5.61
N ILE A 178 17.96 -7.21 5.36
CA ILE A 178 16.88 -6.84 6.29
C ILE A 178 16.26 -8.11 6.86
N PRO A 179 16.18 -8.24 8.21
CA PRO A 179 15.62 -9.43 8.85
C PRO A 179 14.16 -9.68 8.45
N LYS A 180 13.85 -10.94 8.16
CA LYS A 180 12.48 -11.40 7.94
C LYS A 180 11.87 -11.94 9.23
N THR A 181 10.55 -11.86 9.34
CA THR A 181 9.80 -12.50 10.43
C THR A 181 9.93 -14.04 10.36
N GLN A 182 9.57 -14.74 11.43
CA GLN A 182 9.54 -16.22 11.44
C GLN A 182 8.70 -16.83 10.28
N ARG A 183 7.73 -16.07 9.76
CA ARG A 183 6.90 -16.46 8.60
C ARG A 183 7.48 -16.04 7.26
N GLY A 184 8.75 -15.62 7.21
CA GLY A 184 9.44 -15.19 5.98
C GLY A 184 9.04 -13.83 5.44
N LYS A 185 8.16 -13.08 6.12
CA LYS A 185 7.73 -11.75 5.69
C LYS A 185 8.66 -10.67 6.22
N GLN A 186 9.00 -9.69 5.40
CA GLN A 186 9.69 -8.48 5.82
C GLN A 186 8.65 -7.45 6.29
N LYS A 187 8.86 -6.85 7.47
CA LYS A 187 8.09 -5.68 7.89
C LYS A 187 8.59 -4.44 7.15
N PHE A 188 7.70 -3.77 6.45
CA PHE A 188 8.04 -2.55 5.71
C PHE A 188 8.16 -1.34 6.63
N LEU A 189 7.31 -1.24 7.65
CA LEU A 189 7.32 -0.20 8.67
C LEU A 189 7.42 -0.82 10.09
N ILE A 190 8.28 -0.24 10.91
CA ILE A 190 8.36 -0.44 12.36
C ILE A 190 8.02 0.89 13.02
N GLN A 191 6.85 0.99 13.62
CA GLN A 191 6.42 2.19 14.35
C GLN A 191 6.61 1.95 15.85
N LYS A 192 7.23 2.93 16.51
CA LYS A 192 7.54 2.91 17.95
C LYS A 192 7.13 4.24 18.63
N LEU A 193 6.13 4.92 18.05
CA LEU A 193 5.56 6.17 18.60
C LEU A 193 4.70 5.90 19.83
#